data_db97c1deb309d2b811ac539bcaf6dae6
#
_entry.id   db97c1deb309d2b811ac539bcaf6dae6
#
_cell.length_a   1.000
_cell.length_b   1.000
_cell.length_c   1.000
_cell.angle_alpha   90.00
_cell.angle_beta   90.00
_cell.angle_gamma   90.00
#
_symmetry.space_group_name_H-M   'P 1'
#
loop_
_entity.id
_entity.type
_entity.pdbx_description
1 polymer ?
#
loop_
_entity_poly.entity_id
_entity_poly.type
_entity_poly.pdbx_seq_one_letter_code
_entity_poly.pdbx_strand_id
1 'polypeptide(L)' 'GVRDLLFHIQEHRFTIDIIRKKMKKLGLVFLGFEDTYVLERFKKNYDNNEDLYNLDTWTEFEKKNPRIFSGMYQFWCKKI' A
#
# COMPACT_ATOMS: atom_id res chain seq x y z
N GLY A 1 -18.68 -14.91 3.75
CA GLY A 1 -17.57 -14.45 4.54
C GLY A 1 -16.68 -13.48 3.78
N VAL A 2 -15.99 -12.66 4.53
CA VAL A 2 -15.07 -11.71 3.95
C VAL A 2 -13.74 -12.40 3.68
N ARG A 3 -13.24 -12.26 2.46
CA ARG A 3 -11.95 -12.85 2.10
C ARG A 3 -10.95 -11.74 1.85
N ASP A 4 -9.73 -11.96 2.34
CA ASP A 4 -8.61 -11.09 2.05
C ASP A 4 -8.12 -11.39 0.64
N LEU A 5 -7.87 -10.35 -0.12
CA LEU A 5 -7.40 -10.44 -1.50
C LEU A 5 -5.99 -9.88 -1.61
N LEU A 6 -5.10 -10.65 -2.25
CA LEU A 6 -3.75 -10.17 -2.53
C LEU A 6 -3.69 -9.64 -3.96
N PHE A 7 -3.31 -8.38 -4.09
CA PHE A 7 -3.16 -7.73 -5.39
C PHE A 7 -1.70 -7.58 -5.74
N HIS A 8 -1.38 -7.90 -6.99
CA HIS A 8 -0.05 -7.69 -7.57
C HIS A 8 -0.20 -6.70 -8.72
N ILE A 9 0.45 -5.55 -8.59
CA ILE A 9 0.46 -4.55 -9.64
C ILE A 9 1.89 -4.34 -10.09
N GLN A 10 2.16 -4.59 -11.37
CA GLN A 10 3.47 -4.38 -11.99
C GLN A 10 3.30 -3.31 -13.06
N GLU A 11 3.29 -2.05 -12.63
CA GLU A 11 3.05 -0.93 -13.52
C GLU A 11 3.80 0.29 -12.99
N HIS A 12 4.75 0.78 -13.80
CA HIS A 12 5.59 1.91 -13.42
C HIS A 12 4.82 3.22 -13.28
N ARG A 13 3.65 3.31 -13.89
CA ARG A 13 2.81 4.51 -13.82
C ARG A 13 1.91 4.56 -12.61
N PHE A 14 1.82 3.45 -11.87
CA PHE A 14 1.01 3.42 -10.66
C PHE A 14 1.71 4.13 -9.51
N THR A 15 0.91 4.75 -8.66
CA THR A 15 1.35 5.31 -7.39
C THR A 15 0.39 4.84 -6.31
N ILE A 16 0.78 5.01 -5.06
CA ILE A 16 -0.10 4.66 -3.94
C ILE A 16 -1.38 5.50 -3.99
N ASP A 17 -1.28 6.75 -4.42
CA ASP A 17 -2.46 7.61 -4.56
C ASP A 17 -3.46 7.03 -5.57
N ILE A 18 -2.97 6.51 -6.70
CA ILE A 18 -3.82 5.87 -7.70
C ILE A 18 -4.46 4.61 -7.11
N ILE A 19 -3.70 3.81 -6.39
CA ILE A 19 -4.21 2.62 -5.72
C ILE A 19 -5.32 2.99 -4.74
N ARG A 20 -5.09 4.02 -3.93
CA ARG A 20 -6.07 4.50 -2.96
C ARG A 20 -7.39 4.88 -3.61
N LYS A 21 -7.32 5.62 -4.71
CA LYS A 21 -8.52 6.05 -5.44
C LYS A 21 -9.28 4.86 -6.02
N LYS A 22 -8.55 3.90 -6.58
CA LYS A 22 -9.18 2.70 -7.16
C LYS A 22 -9.83 1.83 -6.09
N MET A 23 -9.19 1.67 -4.94
CA MET A 23 -9.74 0.91 -3.84
C MET A 23 -11.02 1.53 -3.32
N LYS A 24 -11.03 2.84 -3.17
CA LYS A 24 -12.23 3.57 -2.73
C LYS A 24 -13.38 3.37 -3.70
N LYS A 25 -13.09 3.42 -5.01
CA LYS A 25 -14.09 3.21 -6.04
C LYS A 25 -14.66 1.79 -6.01
N LEU A 26 -13.83 0.80 -5.70
CA LEU A 26 -14.22 -0.61 -5.67
C LEU A 26 -14.79 -1.06 -4.33
N GLY A 27 -14.78 -0.20 -3.31
CA GLY A 27 -15.26 -0.56 -1.98
C GLY A 27 -14.32 -1.51 -1.24
N LEU A 28 -13.01 -1.33 -1.43
CA LEU A 28 -12.00 -2.17 -0.79
C LEU A 28 -11.36 -1.45 0.38
N VAL A 29 -10.98 -2.22 1.40
CA VAL A 29 -10.24 -1.72 2.54
C VAL A 29 -8.80 -2.24 2.47
N PHE A 30 -7.84 -1.34 2.62
CA PHE A 30 -6.42 -1.68 2.60
C PHE A 30 -6.01 -2.38 3.89
N LEU A 31 -5.34 -3.53 3.77
CA LEU A 31 -4.90 -4.32 4.92
C LEU A 31 -3.38 -4.33 5.11
N GLY A 32 -2.62 -3.82 4.15
CA GLY A 32 -1.18 -3.74 4.30
C GLY A 32 -0.44 -4.22 3.06
N PHE A 33 0.84 -3.83 2.98
CA PHE A 33 1.73 -4.29 1.92
C PHE A 33 2.38 -5.61 2.31
N GLU A 34 2.70 -6.43 1.31
CA GLU A 34 3.30 -7.75 1.52
C GLU A 34 4.84 -7.70 1.52
N ASP A 35 5.43 -6.75 0.81
CA ASP A 35 6.87 -6.67 0.64
C ASP A 35 7.59 -6.34 1.95
N THR A 36 8.39 -7.29 2.47
CA THR A 36 9.08 -7.13 3.74
C THR A 36 10.14 -6.04 3.71
N TYR A 37 10.83 -5.87 2.59
CA TYR A 37 11.83 -4.81 2.45
C TYR A 37 11.19 -3.43 2.59
N VAL A 38 10.07 -3.23 1.90
CA VAL A 38 9.33 -1.97 1.98
C VAL A 38 8.80 -1.74 3.39
N LEU A 39 8.28 -2.79 4.03
CA LEU A 39 7.76 -2.69 5.40
C LEU A 39 8.86 -2.31 6.40
N GLU A 40 10.04 -2.89 6.26
CA GLU A 40 11.16 -2.56 7.15
C GLU A 40 11.58 -1.09 7.00
N ARG A 41 11.65 -0.62 5.76
CA ARG A 41 11.98 0.79 5.49
C ARG A 41 10.92 1.73 6.05
N PHE A 42 9.65 1.37 5.89
CA PHE A 42 8.54 2.16 6.41
C PHE A 42 8.62 2.27 7.93
N LYS A 43 8.85 1.14 8.62
CA LYS A 43 8.90 1.10 10.08
C LYS A 43 10.03 1.93 10.67
N LYS A 44 11.10 2.15 9.93
CA LYS A 44 12.20 3.02 10.37
C LYS A 44 11.79 4.48 10.45
N ASN A 45 10.80 4.88 9.66
CA ASN A 45 10.34 6.26 9.58
C ASN A 45 9.03 6.49 10.34
N TYR A 46 8.25 5.43 10.55
CA TYR A 46 6.94 5.51 11.18
C TYR A 46 6.79 4.39 12.20
N ASP A 47 6.83 4.74 13.49
CA ASP A 47 6.78 3.77 14.57
C ASP A 47 5.37 3.31 14.93
N ASN A 48 4.37 4.05 14.51
CA ASN A 48 2.97 3.75 14.85
C ASN A 48 2.42 2.65 13.96
N ASN A 49 1.93 1.56 14.55
CA ASN A 49 1.34 0.45 13.81
C ASN A 49 0.12 0.85 12.98
N GLU A 50 -0.60 1.88 13.40
CA GLU A 50 -1.76 2.37 12.66
C GLU A 50 -1.38 2.94 11.29
N ASP A 51 -0.17 3.48 11.18
CA ASP A 51 0.31 4.04 9.92
C ASP A 51 0.48 2.97 8.84
N LEU A 52 0.70 1.70 9.23
CA LEU A 52 0.81 0.59 8.30
C LEU A 52 -0.47 0.37 7.48
N TYR A 53 -1.60 0.81 8.00
CA TYR A 53 -2.90 0.65 7.36
C TYR A 53 -3.44 1.95 6.78
N ASN A 54 -2.67 3.02 6.86
CA ASN A 54 -3.08 4.34 6.40
C ASN A 54 -2.41 4.68 5.07
N LEU A 55 -3.18 4.63 3.98
CA LEU A 55 -2.64 4.91 2.65
C LEU A 55 -2.17 6.36 2.47
N ASP A 56 -2.69 7.29 3.26
CA ASP A 56 -2.21 8.66 3.21
C ASP A 56 -0.77 8.74 3.69
N THR A 57 -0.44 8.02 4.77
CA THR A 57 0.94 7.93 5.27
C THR A 57 1.85 7.24 4.25
N TRP A 58 1.37 6.16 3.63
CA TRP A 58 2.11 5.47 2.59
C TRP A 58 2.35 6.34 1.36
N THR A 59 1.37 7.17 1.00
CA THR A 59 1.52 8.12 -0.11
C THR A 59 2.66 9.08 0.17
N GLU A 60 2.73 9.60 1.40
CA GLU A 60 3.81 10.48 1.81
C GLU A 60 5.15 9.77 1.79
N PHE A 61 5.20 8.53 2.29
CA PHE A 61 6.41 7.71 2.29
C PHE A 61 6.92 7.48 0.86
N GLU A 62 6.01 7.18 -0.08
CA GLU A 62 6.40 6.99 -1.47
C GLU A 62 6.98 8.26 -2.09
N LYS A 63 6.42 9.42 -1.76
CA LYS A 63 6.93 10.70 -2.26
C LYS A 63 8.36 10.94 -1.79
N LYS A 64 8.69 10.53 -0.58
CA LYS A 64 10.04 10.64 -0.02
C LYS A 64 10.99 9.58 -0.58
N ASN A 65 10.44 8.46 -1.03
CA ASN A 65 11.21 7.33 -1.54
C ASN A 65 10.61 6.86 -2.86
N PRO A 66 10.74 7.64 -3.95
CA PRO A 66 9.97 7.39 -5.17
C PRO A 66 10.27 6.07 -5.88
N ARG A 67 11.37 5.40 -5.53
CA ARG A 67 11.74 4.13 -6.16
C ARG A 67 11.61 2.93 -5.23
N ILE A 68 11.00 3.14 -4.05
CA ILE A 68 10.96 2.07 -3.05
C ILE A 68 10.18 0.83 -3.54
N PHE A 69 9.13 1.04 -4.32
CA PHE A 69 8.32 -0.06 -4.83
C PHE A 69 8.82 -0.61 -6.16
N SER A 70 9.70 0.11 -6.86
CA SER A 70 10.25 -0.30 -8.16
C SER A 70 9.18 -0.68 -9.19
N GLY A 71 8.03 -0.01 -9.14
CA GLY A 71 6.91 -0.29 -10.03
C GLY A 71 6.15 -1.56 -9.71
N MET A 72 6.42 -2.17 -8.55
CA MET A 72 5.76 -3.40 -8.14
C MET A 72 5.06 -3.18 -6.79
N TYR A 73 3.74 -3.37 -6.77
CA TYR A 73 2.95 -3.21 -5.57
C TYR A 73 2.26 -4.53 -5.23
N GLN A 74 2.53 -5.06 -4.04
CA GLN A 74 1.88 -6.25 -3.52
C GLN A 74 1.22 -5.89 -2.21
N PHE A 75 -0.11 -5.94 -2.17
CA PHE A 75 -0.84 -5.53 -0.99
C PHE A 75 -2.12 -6.34 -0.80
N TRP A 76 -2.53 -6.41 0.45
CA TRP A 76 -3.76 -7.11 0.84
C TRP A 76 -4.90 -6.13 0.97
N CYS A 77 -6.08 -6.55 0.53
CA CYS A 77 -7.32 -5.80 0.66
C CYS A 77 -8.44 -6.71 1.13
N LYS A 78 -9.46 -6.07 1.67
CA LYS A 78 -10.67 -6.74 2.11
C LYS A 78 -11.85 -6.05 1.46
N LYS A 79 -12.76 -6.82 0.88
CA LYS A 79 -13.97 -6.26 0.32
C LYS A 79 -15.02 -6.07 1.41
N ILE A 80 -15.59 -4.89 1.46
CA ILE A 80 -16.63 -4.57 2.44
C ILE A 80 -17.98 -5.15 2.01
#